data_bde13498af72cf30e34a981e4afd6ab8
#
_entry.id   bde13498af72cf30e34a981e4afd6ab8
#
_cell.length_a   1.000
_cell.length_b   1.000
_cell.length_c   1.000
_cell.angle_alpha   90.00
_cell.angle_beta   90.00
_cell.angle_gamma   90.00
#
_symmetry.space_group_name_H-M   'P 1'
#
loop_
_entity.id
_entity.type
_entity.pdbx_description
1 polymer ?
#
loop_
_entity_poly.entity_id
_entity_poly.type
_entity_poly.pdbx_seq_one_letter_code
_entity_poly.pdbx_strand_id
1 'polypeptide(L)'
;MSSEPRHQSLAETWMKTSTRLFNSAIEANRATLAAFGVPTVPTNGTTTVPETEDVHALAGVDLEGWDVEVTADHRDALDIGDKVRFTKTITEADVIEFARASGDTNRLHLDKPYAEKTRFKGRIVHGTLAAGLISAALARLPGLVIYLSQDVEFRNPVRIGDRITAEVEIVEDLGDYRYRLSTIVTDGDDTIVDGEAVVLLDKRPDV
;
A
#
# COMPACT_ATOMS: atom_id res chain seq x y z
N MET A 1 18.89 23.51 -48.39
CA MET A 1 17.77 23.00 -47.55
C MET A 1 18.09 21.52 -47.28
N SER A 2 18.72 21.25 -46.18
CA SER A 2 19.10 19.89 -45.78
C SER A 2 18.14 19.41 -44.68
N SER A 3 17.43 18.34 -44.96
CA SER A 3 16.53 17.68 -44.03
C SER A 3 17.35 16.71 -43.20
N GLU A 4 17.46 16.98 -41.87
CA GLU A 4 18.03 16.04 -40.92
C GLU A 4 17.06 14.87 -40.65
N PRO A 5 17.55 13.63 -40.58
CA PRO A 5 16.73 12.49 -40.18
C PRO A 5 16.54 12.51 -38.66
N ARG A 6 15.27 12.42 -38.21
CA ARG A 6 14.93 12.24 -36.78
C ARG A 6 15.45 10.89 -36.32
N HIS A 7 16.42 10.89 -35.42
CA HIS A 7 16.83 9.71 -34.68
C HIS A 7 15.69 9.32 -33.70
N GLN A 8 14.94 8.30 -34.06
CA GLN A 8 14.08 7.62 -33.08
C GLN A 8 14.99 6.96 -32.04
N SER A 9 14.76 7.23 -30.74
CA SER A 9 15.61 6.72 -29.70
C SER A 9 15.53 5.19 -29.64
N LEU A 10 16.68 4.54 -29.43
CA LEU A 10 16.78 3.09 -29.25
C LEU A 10 15.83 2.56 -28.17
N ALA A 11 15.52 3.40 -27.16
CA ALA A 11 14.58 3.10 -26.09
C ALA A 11 13.12 2.95 -26.59
N GLU A 12 12.66 3.80 -27.53
CA GLU A 12 11.33 3.67 -28.12
C GLU A 12 11.19 2.43 -29.00
N THR A 13 12.25 2.09 -29.72
CA THR A 13 12.29 0.86 -30.53
C THR A 13 12.27 -0.37 -29.65
N TRP A 14 13.00 -0.35 -28.54
CA TRP A 14 13.08 -1.46 -27.59
C TRP A 14 11.74 -1.70 -26.88
N MET A 15 11.06 -0.63 -26.41
CA MET A 15 9.74 -0.74 -25.80
C MET A 15 8.70 -1.33 -26.76
N LYS A 16 8.63 -0.86 -28.01
CA LYS A 16 7.69 -1.37 -28.99
C LYS A 16 7.93 -2.84 -29.36
N THR A 17 9.17 -3.26 -29.40
CA THR A 17 9.54 -4.65 -29.72
C THR A 17 9.25 -5.58 -28.54
N SER A 18 9.53 -5.17 -27.31
CA SER A 18 9.26 -5.96 -26.11
C SER A 18 7.75 -6.19 -25.92
N THR A 19 6.91 -5.16 -26.10
CA THR A 19 5.45 -5.28 -25.97
C THR A 19 4.87 -6.25 -27.01
N ARG A 20 5.37 -6.25 -28.24
CA ARG A 20 4.90 -7.17 -29.29
C ARG A 20 5.29 -8.63 -29.01
N LEU A 21 6.50 -8.85 -28.51
CA LEU A 21 6.95 -10.22 -28.13
C LEU A 21 6.17 -10.76 -26.93
N PHE A 22 5.86 -9.91 -25.95
CA PHE A 22 5.06 -10.31 -24.78
C PHE A 22 3.63 -10.68 -25.17
N ASN A 23 2.97 -9.90 -26.01
CA ASN A 23 1.61 -10.17 -26.48
C ASN A 23 1.55 -11.45 -27.35
N SER A 24 2.55 -11.66 -28.20
CA SER A 24 2.65 -12.88 -29.01
C SER A 24 2.82 -14.14 -28.18
N ALA A 25 3.58 -14.08 -27.07
CA ALA A 25 3.76 -15.21 -26.16
C ALA A 25 2.48 -15.53 -25.37
N ILE A 26 1.69 -14.53 -25.00
CA ILE A 26 0.40 -14.71 -24.33
C ILE A 26 -0.61 -15.36 -25.28
N GLU A 27 -0.70 -14.93 -26.54
CA GLU A 27 -1.62 -15.51 -27.52
C GLU A 27 -1.26 -16.96 -27.86
N ALA A 28 0.03 -17.28 -28.02
CA ALA A 28 0.49 -18.63 -28.25
C ALA A 28 0.16 -19.59 -27.10
N ASN A 29 0.30 -19.13 -25.86
CA ASN A 29 -0.04 -19.92 -24.67
C ASN A 29 -1.55 -20.17 -24.54
N ARG A 30 -2.38 -19.21 -24.97
CA ARG A 30 -3.85 -19.34 -25.00
C ARG A 30 -4.32 -20.34 -26.04
N ALA A 31 -3.72 -20.34 -27.23
CA ALA A 31 -4.04 -21.32 -28.27
C ALA A 31 -3.72 -22.75 -27.84
N THR A 32 -2.64 -22.93 -27.08
CA THR A 32 -2.25 -24.23 -26.53
C THR A 32 -3.23 -24.70 -25.45
N LEU A 33 -3.65 -23.84 -24.54
CA LEU A 33 -4.62 -24.16 -23.49
C LEU A 33 -6.00 -24.51 -24.04
N ALA A 34 -6.45 -23.80 -25.12
CA ALA A 34 -7.71 -24.13 -25.80
C ALA A 34 -7.69 -25.48 -26.44
N ALA A 35 -6.55 -25.93 -26.98
CA ALA A 35 -6.39 -27.25 -27.58
C ALA A 35 -6.48 -28.40 -26.55
N PHE A 36 -6.25 -28.11 -25.27
CA PHE A 36 -6.40 -29.10 -24.16
C PHE A 36 -7.74 -29.00 -23.43
N GLY A 37 -8.74 -28.26 -23.96
CA GLY A 37 -10.08 -28.18 -23.39
C GLY A 37 -10.15 -27.38 -22.06
N VAL A 38 -9.12 -26.59 -21.73
CA VAL A 38 -9.15 -25.71 -20.59
C VAL A 38 -10.00 -24.49 -20.95
N PRO A 39 -11.07 -24.16 -20.19
CA PRO A 39 -11.90 -22.99 -20.51
C PRO A 39 -11.05 -21.73 -20.41
N THR A 40 -10.81 -21.08 -21.53
CA THR A 40 -10.18 -19.76 -21.57
C THR A 40 -11.24 -18.73 -21.26
N VAL A 41 -11.04 -17.95 -20.20
CA VAL A 41 -11.90 -16.80 -19.90
C VAL A 41 -11.83 -15.82 -21.08
N PRO A 42 -12.96 -15.44 -21.70
CA PRO A 42 -12.96 -14.52 -22.82
C PRO A 42 -12.45 -13.15 -22.33
N THR A 43 -11.40 -12.63 -22.96
CA THR A 43 -10.86 -11.29 -22.71
C THR A 43 -11.65 -10.17 -23.42
N ASN A 44 -12.93 -10.38 -23.69
CA ASN A 44 -13.86 -9.32 -24.06
C ASN A 44 -14.56 -8.70 -22.84
N GLY A 45 -14.04 -8.91 -21.64
CA GLY A 45 -14.20 -7.95 -20.58
C GLY A 45 -13.11 -6.91 -20.79
N THR A 46 -13.45 -5.77 -21.37
CA THR A 46 -12.85 -4.52 -20.91
C THR A 46 -12.94 -4.61 -19.40
N THR A 47 -11.82 -4.90 -18.73
CA THR A 47 -11.68 -4.54 -17.33
C THR A 47 -11.79 -3.01 -17.40
N THR A 48 -13.00 -2.50 -17.31
CA THR A 48 -13.20 -1.13 -16.89
C THR A 48 -12.51 -1.09 -15.54
N VAL A 49 -11.27 -0.62 -15.54
CA VAL A 49 -10.75 0.09 -14.40
C VAL A 49 -11.92 1.01 -14.07
N PRO A 50 -12.56 0.91 -12.88
CA PRO A 50 -13.65 1.82 -12.56
C PRO A 50 -13.14 3.19 -12.94
N GLU A 51 -13.93 3.94 -13.75
CA GLU A 51 -13.60 5.31 -14.14
C GLU A 51 -13.06 5.95 -12.89
N THR A 52 -11.84 6.40 -12.96
CA THR A 52 -11.05 6.92 -11.86
C THR A 52 -11.99 7.78 -11.01
N GLU A 53 -12.49 7.23 -9.87
CA GLU A 53 -12.92 8.08 -8.78
C GLU A 53 -11.80 9.09 -8.69
N ASP A 54 -12.13 10.35 -8.78
CA ASP A 54 -11.16 11.42 -8.97
C ASP A 54 -10.09 11.25 -7.89
N VAL A 55 -8.94 10.66 -8.25
CA VAL A 55 -7.85 10.40 -7.28
C VAL A 55 -7.42 11.71 -6.59
N HIS A 56 -7.68 12.87 -7.22
CA HIS A 56 -7.50 14.17 -6.60
C HIS A 56 -8.48 14.40 -5.44
N ALA A 57 -9.68 13.79 -5.47
CA ALA A 57 -10.63 13.88 -4.37
C ALA A 57 -10.19 13.09 -3.13
N LEU A 58 -9.27 12.12 -3.27
CA LEU A 58 -8.71 11.37 -2.14
C LEU A 58 -7.46 12.02 -1.57
N ALA A 59 -6.83 12.96 -2.28
CA ALA A 59 -5.58 13.57 -1.86
C ALA A 59 -5.80 14.47 -0.63
N GLY A 60 -5.22 14.09 0.50
CA GLY A 60 -5.28 14.87 1.74
C GLY A 60 -6.62 14.85 2.47
N VAL A 61 -7.55 13.95 2.10
CA VAL A 61 -8.87 13.85 2.72
C VAL A 61 -8.92 12.63 3.66
N ASP A 62 -9.46 12.84 4.85
CA ASP A 62 -9.81 11.75 5.75
C ASP A 62 -11.21 11.25 5.42
N LEU A 63 -11.32 9.95 5.14
CA LEU A 63 -12.58 9.32 4.78
C LEU A 63 -13.43 9.07 6.03
N GLU A 64 -14.74 8.95 5.83
CA GLU A 64 -15.67 8.59 6.90
C GLU A 64 -15.24 7.28 7.60
N GLY A 65 -15.25 7.30 8.92
CA GLY A 65 -14.83 6.16 9.75
C GLY A 65 -13.32 6.08 10.01
N TRP A 66 -12.53 7.05 9.55
CA TRP A 66 -11.14 7.23 9.93
C TRP A 66 -11.05 8.24 11.08
N ASP A 67 -10.25 7.94 12.11
CA ASP A 67 -9.92 8.90 13.16
C ASP A 67 -8.44 9.23 13.08
N VAL A 68 -8.12 10.52 13.19
CA VAL A 68 -6.76 11.05 13.12
C VAL A 68 -6.51 11.96 14.28
N GLU A 69 -5.40 11.74 14.98
CA GLU A 69 -4.90 12.62 16.05
C GLU A 69 -3.45 12.99 15.73
N VAL A 70 -3.13 14.29 15.78
CA VAL A 70 -1.79 14.83 15.53
C VAL A 70 -1.44 15.78 16.64
N THR A 71 -0.23 15.69 17.21
CA THR A 71 0.21 16.58 18.31
C THR A 71 0.87 17.85 17.82
N ALA A 72 1.45 17.88 16.62
CA ALA A 72 2.15 19.03 16.06
C ALA A 72 1.53 19.49 14.74
N ASP A 73 1.31 20.82 14.62
CA ASP A 73 0.66 21.41 13.44
C ASP A 73 1.65 21.84 12.35
N HIS A 74 2.94 22.02 12.68
CA HIS A 74 3.94 22.57 11.78
C HIS A 74 5.23 21.77 11.80
N ARG A 75 5.83 21.56 10.60
CA ARG A 75 7.08 20.83 10.42
C ARG A 75 8.23 21.37 11.27
N ASP A 76 8.38 22.69 11.32
CA ASP A 76 9.49 23.36 12.03
C ASP A 76 9.28 23.40 13.57
N ALA A 77 8.13 22.90 14.06
CA ALA A 77 7.80 22.79 15.47
C ALA A 77 7.82 21.35 15.99
N LEU A 78 8.17 20.41 15.13
CA LEU A 78 8.25 18.98 15.51
C LEU A 78 9.39 18.76 16.51
N ASP A 79 9.10 17.99 17.56
CA ASP A 79 10.06 17.64 18.61
C ASP A 79 9.91 16.14 18.98
N ILE A 80 10.87 15.65 19.75
CA ILE A 80 10.80 14.28 20.32
C ILE A 80 9.56 14.18 21.22
N GLY A 81 8.79 13.11 21.03
CA GLY A 81 7.51 12.85 21.69
C GLY A 81 6.29 13.29 20.90
N ASP A 82 6.47 14.05 19.80
CA ASP A 82 5.35 14.32 18.89
C ASP A 82 4.91 13.05 18.19
N LYS A 83 3.58 12.92 18.03
CA LYS A 83 2.98 11.70 17.52
C LYS A 83 1.78 11.94 16.61
N VAL A 84 1.52 10.92 15.82
CA VAL A 84 0.31 10.79 15.02
C VAL A 84 -0.33 9.45 15.31
N ARG A 85 -1.66 9.46 15.45
CA ARG A 85 -2.51 8.27 15.50
C ARG A 85 -3.42 8.25 14.30
N PHE A 86 -3.52 7.09 13.66
CA PHE A 86 -4.47 6.83 12.60
C PHE A 86 -5.25 5.56 12.91
N THR A 87 -6.57 5.66 12.99
CA THR A 87 -7.45 4.56 13.36
C THR A 87 -8.46 4.29 12.26
N LYS A 88 -8.62 3.03 11.88
CA LYS A 88 -9.70 2.58 10.99
C LYS A 88 -10.12 1.14 11.27
N THR A 89 -11.34 0.79 10.87
CA THR A 89 -11.78 -0.60 10.80
C THR A 89 -11.26 -1.24 9.52
N ILE A 90 -10.67 -2.44 9.62
CA ILE A 90 -10.23 -3.20 8.44
C ILE A 90 -11.40 -4.02 7.91
N THR A 91 -11.89 -3.63 6.76
CA THR A 91 -13.06 -4.25 6.12
C THR A 91 -12.69 -5.45 5.25
N GLU A 92 -13.70 -6.23 4.85
CA GLU A 92 -13.56 -7.27 3.83
C GLU A 92 -13.04 -6.71 2.49
N ALA A 93 -13.49 -5.52 2.12
CA ALA A 93 -13.06 -4.84 0.89
C ALA A 93 -11.56 -4.53 0.94
N ASP A 94 -11.06 -3.98 2.06
CA ASP A 94 -9.63 -3.69 2.24
C ASP A 94 -8.76 -4.93 2.02
N VAL A 95 -9.17 -6.09 2.54
CA VAL A 95 -8.44 -7.35 2.39
C VAL A 95 -8.40 -7.81 0.93
N ILE A 96 -9.52 -7.71 0.23
CA ILE A 96 -9.63 -8.11 -1.19
C ILE A 96 -8.80 -7.16 -2.08
N GLU A 97 -8.91 -5.86 -1.86
CA GLU A 97 -8.17 -4.85 -2.62
C GLU A 97 -6.68 -4.95 -2.38
N PHE A 98 -6.26 -5.18 -1.13
CA PHE A 98 -4.86 -5.41 -0.80
C PHE A 98 -4.32 -6.67 -1.51
N ALA A 99 -5.07 -7.78 -1.49
CA ALA A 99 -4.67 -9.00 -2.19
C ALA A 99 -4.50 -8.76 -3.71
N ARG A 100 -5.37 -7.94 -4.31
CA ARG A 100 -5.26 -7.57 -5.73
C ARG A 100 -4.05 -6.69 -6.01
N ALA A 101 -3.80 -5.70 -5.14
CA ALA A 101 -2.71 -4.74 -5.32
C ALA A 101 -1.33 -5.35 -5.07
N SER A 102 -1.20 -6.16 -4.00
CA SER A 102 0.06 -6.78 -3.58
C SER A 102 0.38 -8.08 -4.31
N GLY A 103 -0.65 -8.79 -4.83
CA GLY A 103 -0.54 -10.15 -5.33
C GLY A 103 -0.51 -11.22 -4.22
N ASP A 104 -0.66 -10.86 -2.93
CA ASP A 104 -0.73 -11.82 -1.84
C ASP A 104 -2.13 -12.46 -1.77
N THR A 105 -2.29 -13.54 -2.50
CA THR A 105 -3.51 -14.34 -2.56
C THR A 105 -3.48 -15.56 -1.64
N ASN A 106 -2.71 -15.52 -0.55
CA ASN A 106 -2.66 -16.60 0.41
C ASN A 106 -4.06 -16.92 0.95
N ARG A 107 -4.42 -18.21 0.89
CA ARG A 107 -5.74 -18.71 1.30
C ARG A 107 -6.10 -18.40 2.76
N LEU A 108 -5.10 -18.16 3.61
CA LEU A 108 -5.32 -17.78 4.99
C LEU A 108 -6.15 -16.48 5.12
N HIS A 109 -6.02 -15.57 4.16
CA HIS A 109 -6.69 -14.29 4.15
C HIS A 109 -8.02 -14.31 3.39
N LEU A 110 -8.16 -15.22 2.39
CA LEU A 110 -9.24 -15.19 1.41
C LEU A 110 -10.21 -16.37 1.48
N ASP A 111 -9.76 -17.54 1.97
CA ASP A 111 -10.53 -18.79 1.95
C ASP A 111 -10.96 -19.18 3.37
N LYS A 112 -12.23 -18.89 3.72
CA LYS A 112 -12.75 -19.15 5.07
C LYS A 112 -12.67 -20.64 5.47
N PRO A 113 -13.14 -21.63 4.65
CA PRO A 113 -13.03 -23.04 4.98
C PRO A 113 -11.59 -23.53 5.18
N TYR A 114 -10.64 -22.95 4.48
CA TYR A 114 -9.22 -23.24 4.66
C TYR A 114 -8.69 -22.65 5.97
N ALA A 115 -8.96 -21.37 6.21
CA ALA A 115 -8.47 -20.64 7.38
C ALA A 115 -9.00 -21.22 8.71
N GLU A 116 -10.24 -21.71 8.74
CA GLU A 116 -10.84 -22.39 9.89
C GLU A 116 -10.08 -23.64 10.33
N LYS A 117 -9.39 -24.31 9.41
CA LYS A 117 -8.56 -25.51 9.68
C LYS A 117 -7.16 -25.17 10.18
N THR A 118 -6.74 -23.91 10.10
CA THR A 118 -5.43 -23.45 10.58
C THR A 118 -5.46 -23.18 12.08
N ARG A 119 -4.28 -22.91 12.65
CA ARG A 119 -4.15 -22.48 14.05
C ARG A 119 -4.94 -21.20 14.37
N PHE A 120 -5.23 -20.37 13.37
CA PHE A 120 -5.93 -19.11 13.52
C PHE A 120 -7.46 -19.26 13.63
N LYS A 121 -8.03 -20.45 13.25
CA LYS A 121 -9.46 -20.77 13.34
C LYS A 121 -10.38 -19.81 12.62
N GLY A 122 -9.87 -19.13 11.58
CA GLY A 122 -10.62 -18.18 10.74
C GLY A 122 -9.65 -17.32 9.93
N ARG A 123 -10.21 -16.55 8.99
CA ARG A 123 -9.40 -15.62 8.20
C ARG A 123 -8.85 -14.50 9.09
N ILE A 124 -7.65 -14.07 8.75
CA ILE A 124 -6.97 -12.93 9.36
C ILE A 124 -6.61 -11.92 8.27
N VAL A 125 -6.40 -10.69 8.66
CA VAL A 125 -5.90 -9.61 7.80
C VAL A 125 -4.45 -9.91 7.42
N HIS A 126 -4.02 -9.48 6.23
CA HIS A 126 -2.60 -9.52 5.86
C HIS A 126 -1.79 -8.66 6.85
N GLY A 127 -0.70 -9.21 7.38
CA GLY A 127 0.14 -8.45 8.30
C GLY A 127 0.63 -7.13 7.70
N THR A 128 1.04 -7.18 6.42
CA THR A 128 1.49 -6.00 5.68
C THR A 128 0.37 -4.99 5.38
N LEU A 129 -0.89 -5.39 5.30
CA LEU A 129 -2.03 -4.47 5.26
C LEU A 129 -2.17 -3.72 6.59
N ALA A 130 -2.09 -4.43 7.72
CA ALA A 130 -2.11 -3.81 9.04
C ALA A 130 -0.92 -2.85 9.23
N ALA A 131 0.30 -3.27 8.85
CA ALA A 131 1.48 -2.41 8.86
C ALA A 131 1.35 -1.21 7.92
N GLY A 132 0.57 -1.32 6.85
CA GLY A 132 0.27 -0.22 5.93
C GLY A 132 -0.39 1.00 6.59
N LEU A 133 -1.06 0.81 7.74
CA LEU A 133 -1.62 1.92 8.52
C LEU A 133 -0.52 2.81 9.12
N ILE A 134 0.69 2.28 9.33
CA ILE A 134 1.86 3.08 9.73
C ILE A 134 2.14 4.14 8.66
N SER A 135 2.11 3.75 7.38
CA SER A 135 2.28 4.71 6.28
C SER A 135 1.18 5.76 6.27
N ALA A 136 -0.06 5.38 6.59
CA ALA A 136 -1.16 6.33 6.72
C ALA A 136 -0.95 7.33 7.87
N ALA A 137 -0.44 6.88 9.02
CA ALA A 137 -0.09 7.74 10.14
C ALA A 137 1.08 8.67 9.79
N LEU A 138 2.16 8.14 9.21
CA LEU A 138 3.32 8.93 8.79
C LEU A 138 2.93 10.03 7.79
N ALA A 139 2.05 9.74 6.82
CA ALA A 139 1.60 10.71 5.83
C ALA A 139 0.86 11.93 6.42
N ARG A 140 0.46 11.87 7.69
CA ARG A 140 -0.21 12.95 8.43
C ARG A 140 0.72 13.82 9.26
N LEU A 141 2.00 13.46 9.33
CA LEU A 141 3.01 14.37 9.86
C LEU A 141 3.04 15.68 9.05
N PRO A 142 3.30 16.81 9.68
CA PRO A 142 3.38 18.10 8.97
C PRO A 142 4.60 18.12 8.03
N GLY A 143 4.37 18.52 6.77
CA GLY A 143 5.39 18.54 5.72
C GLY A 143 5.11 17.56 4.59
N LEU A 144 6.08 17.42 3.70
CA LEU A 144 6.12 16.35 2.68
C LEU A 144 6.91 15.18 3.24
N VAL A 145 6.23 14.11 3.58
CA VAL A 145 6.84 12.93 4.21
C VAL A 145 7.46 12.04 3.14
N ILE A 146 8.76 11.78 3.27
CA ILE A 146 9.49 10.81 2.46
C ILE A 146 9.88 9.64 3.37
N TYR A 147 9.29 8.49 3.12
CA TYR A 147 9.48 7.27 3.91
C TYR A 147 10.78 6.59 3.48
N LEU A 148 11.79 6.56 4.34
CA LEU A 148 13.13 6.08 4.01
C LEU A 148 13.35 4.61 4.36
N SER A 149 12.90 4.19 5.55
CA SER A 149 13.04 2.81 6.01
C SER A 149 12.01 2.43 7.05
N GLN A 150 11.75 1.13 7.17
CA GLN A 150 10.86 0.54 8.16
C GLN A 150 11.43 -0.81 8.60
N ASP A 151 11.46 -1.03 9.89
CA ASP A 151 11.58 -2.34 10.51
C ASP A 151 10.26 -2.67 11.21
N VAL A 152 9.76 -3.90 11.11
CA VAL A 152 8.52 -4.33 11.77
C VAL A 152 8.58 -5.77 12.26
N GLU A 153 8.02 -6.00 13.44
CA GLU A 153 7.72 -7.32 13.96
C GLU A 153 6.20 -7.52 14.09
N PHE A 154 5.71 -8.66 13.60
CA PHE A 154 4.30 -9.02 13.71
C PHE A 154 4.07 -9.84 14.98
N ARG A 155 3.29 -9.29 15.91
CA ARG A 155 3.05 -9.88 17.25
C ARG A 155 1.77 -10.70 17.29
N ASN A 156 0.65 -10.11 16.84
CA ASN A 156 -0.67 -10.72 16.93
C ASN A 156 -1.44 -10.62 15.60
N PRO A 157 -2.33 -11.58 15.31
CA PRO A 157 -3.19 -11.52 14.12
C PRO A 157 -4.35 -10.53 14.33
N VAL A 158 -4.77 -9.90 13.24
CA VAL A 158 -5.95 -9.02 13.16
C VAL A 158 -7.09 -9.76 12.49
N ARG A 159 -8.32 -9.61 12.98
CA ARG A 159 -9.52 -10.13 12.33
C ARG A 159 -10.09 -9.10 11.35
N ILE A 160 -10.77 -9.62 10.34
CA ILE A 160 -11.54 -8.75 9.44
C ILE A 160 -12.73 -8.20 10.22
N GLY A 161 -12.84 -6.88 10.28
CA GLY A 161 -13.82 -6.16 11.10
C GLY A 161 -13.23 -5.50 12.33
N ASP A 162 -11.99 -5.84 12.72
CA ASP A 162 -11.33 -5.19 13.86
C ASP A 162 -11.00 -3.72 13.53
N ARG A 163 -11.07 -2.88 14.56
CA ARG A 163 -10.72 -1.47 14.49
C ARG A 163 -9.34 -1.28 15.10
N ILE A 164 -8.34 -1.06 14.27
CA ILE A 164 -6.94 -0.97 14.67
C ILE A 164 -6.41 0.45 14.56
N THR A 165 -5.44 0.77 15.41
CA THR A 165 -4.77 2.08 15.49
C THR A 165 -3.30 1.94 15.21
N ALA A 166 -2.78 2.69 14.22
CA ALA A 166 -1.35 2.91 14.06
C ALA A 166 -0.96 4.18 14.81
N GLU A 167 0.01 4.09 15.70
CA GLU A 167 0.67 5.21 16.35
C GLU A 167 2.11 5.29 15.87
N VAL A 168 2.55 6.49 15.49
CA VAL A 168 3.94 6.83 15.20
C VAL A 168 4.37 7.97 16.10
N GLU A 169 5.51 7.83 16.76
CA GLU A 169 6.05 8.82 17.71
C GLU A 169 7.51 9.12 17.39
N ILE A 170 7.89 10.40 17.31
CA ILE A 170 9.28 10.82 17.12
C ILE A 170 10.09 10.46 18.36
N VAL A 171 11.09 9.62 18.20
CA VAL A 171 11.99 9.17 19.29
C VAL A 171 13.41 9.72 19.15
N GLU A 172 13.78 10.18 17.94
CA GLU A 172 15.11 10.71 17.69
C GLU A 172 15.08 11.73 16.53
N ASP A 173 15.74 12.88 16.70
CA ASP A 173 16.06 13.81 15.63
C ASP A 173 17.45 13.45 15.05
N LEU A 174 17.48 13.03 13.79
CA LEU A 174 18.72 12.64 13.08
C LEU A 174 19.38 13.81 12.35
N GLY A 175 18.83 15.01 12.47
CA GLY A 175 19.25 16.20 11.76
C GLY A 175 18.77 16.27 10.30
N ASP A 176 18.85 17.45 9.70
CA ASP A 176 18.41 17.70 8.31
C ASP A 176 16.97 17.24 8.05
N TYR A 177 16.06 17.48 9.01
CA TYR A 177 14.65 17.06 8.97
C TYR A 177 14.44 15.54 8.83
N ARG A 178 15.40 14.74 9.23
CA ARG A 178 15.26 13.29 9.32
C ARG A 178 14.93 12.90 10.76
N TYR A 179 13.94 12.05 10.91
CA TYR A 179 13.47 11.59 12.21
C TYR A 179 13.38 10.07 12.24
N ARG A 180 13.74 9.49 13.38
CA ARG A 180 13.40 8.11 13.74
C ARG A 180 12.12 8.15 14.55
N LEU A 181 11.21 7.25 14.22
CA LEU A 181 9.95 7.10 14.92
C LEU A 181 9.80 5.68 15.43
N SER A 182 9.28 5.51 16.63
CA SER A 182 8.64 4.25 17.00
C SER A 182 7.32 4.12 16.23
N THR A 183 6.98 2.89 15.85
CA THR A 183 5.76 2.61 15.09
C THR A 183 5.07 1.41 15.68
N ILE A 184 3.82 1.58 16.15
CA ILE A 184 3.05 0.54 16.80
C ILE A 184 1.67 0.48 16.15
N VAL A 185 1.19 -0.74 15.89
CA VAL A 185 -0.23 -0.96 15.54
C VAL A 185 -0.87 -1.78 16.63
N THR A 186 -2.02 -1.33 17.11
CA THR A 186 -2.75 -1.98 18.20
C THR A 186 -4.21 -2.27 17.83
N ASP A 187 -4.78 -3.30 18.46
CA ASP A 187 -6.21 -3.56 18.55
C ASP A 187 -6.60 -3.49 20.04
N GLY A 188 -7.13 -2.33 20.46
CA GLY A 188 -7.29 -2.03 21.87
C GLY A 188 -5.96 -2.10 22.61
N ASP A 189 -5.83 -3.05 23.57
CA ASP A 189 -4.63 -3.23 24.38
C ASP A 189 -3.59 -4.19 23.76
N ASP A 190 -3.97 -4.90 22.69
CA ASP A 190 -3.09 -5.89 22.06
C ASP A 190 -2.20 -5.23 20.98
N THR A 191 -0.89 -5.42 21.10
CA THR A 191 0.06 -5.00 20.06
C THR A 191 0.03 -6.00 18.90
N ILE A 192 -0.26 -5.49 17.69
CA ILE A 192 -0.32 -6.24 16.44
C ILE A 192 1.01 -6.19 15.71
N VAL A 193 1.52 -4.96 15.56
CA VAL A 193 2.80 -4.67 14.90
C VAL A 193 3.60 -3.75 15.80
N ASP A 194 4.89 -3.96 15.87
CA ASP A 194 5.86 -3.18 16.63
C ASP A 194 7.10 -2.97 15.78
N GLY A 195 7.68 -1.76 15.78
CA GLY A 195 8.83 -1.46 14.96
C GLY A 195 9.30 -0.01 14.99
N GLU A 196 10.14 0.33 14.03
CA GLU A 196 10.70 1.67 13.86
C GLU A 196 10.68 2.10 12.40
N ALA A 197 10.51 3.39 12.17
CA ALA A 197 10.62 4.02 10.85
C ALA A 197 11.65 5.14 10.85
N VAL A 198 12.24 5.41 9.68
CA VAL A 198 12.98 6.65 9.42
C VAL A 198 12.29 7.39 8.29
N VAL A 199 12.03 8.68 8.52
CA VAL A 199 11.45 9.56 7.51
C VAL A 199 12.32 10.81 7.30
N LEU A 200 12.20 11.41 6.12
CA LEU A 200 12.64 12.77 5.83
C LEU A 200 11.38 13.62 5.63
N LEU A 201 11.32 14.76 6.31
CA LEU A 201 10.24 15.73 6.19
C LEU A 201 10.70 16.91 5.34
N ASP A 202 10.29 16.96 4.09
CA ASP A 202 10.60 18.09 3.19
C ASP A 202 9.52 19.16 3.27
N LYS A 203 9.77 20.32 2.65
CA LYS A 203 8.77 21.37 2.52
C LYS A 203 7.68 20.93 1.57
N ARG A 204 6.42 21.21 1.95
CA ARG A 204 5.33 21.07 0.97
C ARG A 204 5.55 22.07 -0.16
N PRO A 205 5.33 21.67 -1.43
CA PRO A 205 5.32 22.62 -2.51
C PRO A 205 4.21 23.67 -2.30
N ASP A 206 4.50 24.92 -2.65
CA ASP A 206 3.49 25.96 -2.71
C ASP A 206 2.55 25.64 -3.90
N VAL A 207 1.29 25.34 -3.63
CA VAL A 207 0.25 24.99 -4.63
C VAL A 207 -0.79 26.10 -4.67
#